data_7affdbd3ef8322108cf3ac1d25d2e203
#
_entry.id   7affdbd3ef8322108cf3ac1d25d2e203
#
_cell.length_a   1.000
_cell.length_b   1.000
_cell.length_c   1.000
_cell.angle_alpha   90.00
_cell.angle_beta   90.00
_cell.angle_gamma   90.00
#
_symmetry.space_group_name_H-M   'P 1'
#
loop_
_entity.id
_entity.type
_entity.pdbx_description
1 polymer ?
#
loop_
_entity_poly.entity_id
_entity_poly.type
_entity_poly.pdbx_seq_one_letter_code
_entity_poly.pdbx_strand_id
1 'polypeptide(L)'
;MPKPDIYIGVLSGTSADSIDALLVDFSKSIKVIDRFSKKIPKAVKDKIFELVLNKKLPNFAKKQKELDSILGELIGKSVNQLIKKNKIDKQMVKAIGSHGQTIKHSSSRKNPFSLQIGDPELVRKLTGIKVVYGFRQSDIANGGMGAPLTPAFHNEYLSQAKVNRAIVNIGGITNVTLLPGKGKTLGWDIGPGNCFIDQAVKNVTNGKKQFDNKGILARKGNPQVMENTIKKFLSTSYFNCLLYTSDAADERSSVDLGGRRII
;
A
#
# COMPACT_ATOMS: atom_id res chain seq x y z
N MET A 1 29.28 19.28 2.18
CA MET A 1 27.85 18.84 2.13
C MET A 1 27.80 17.37 2.48
N PRO A 2 26.83 16.87 3.25
CA PRO A 2 26.70 15.44 3.51
C PRO A 2 26.52 14.70 2.18
N LYS A 3 27.08 13.48 2.10
CA LYS A 3 26.89 12.63 0.92
C LYS A 3 25.40 12.35 0.74
N PRO A 4 24.88 12.38 -0.50
CA PRO A 4 23.49 12.01 -0.76
C PRO A 4 23.18 10.61 -0.26
N ASP A 5 22.03 10.45 0.37
CA ASP A 5 21.53 9.16 0.91
C ASP A 5 20.28 8.75 0.15
N ILE A 6 20.48 8.35 -1.11
CA ILE A 6 19.41 8.19 -2.11
C ILE A 6 18.88 6.76 -2.13
N TYR A 7 17.58 6.63 -2.09
CA TYR A 7 16.84 5.38 -2.22
C TYR A 7 15.69 5.52 -3.21
N ILE A 8 15.22 4.39 -3.71
CA ILE A 8 14.00 4.32 -4.52
C ILE A 8 13.03 3.37 -3.85
N GLY A 9 11.83 3.85 -3.55
CA GLY A 9 10.71 3.01 -3.12
C GLY A 9 9.81 2.67 -4.29
N VAL A 10 9.39 1.41 -4.43
CA VAL A 10 8.47 0.98 -5.49
C VAL A 10 7.32 0.18 -4.92
N LEU A 11 6.11 0.52 -5.34
CA LEU A 11 4.87 -0.10 -4.90
C LEU A 11 3.89 -0.23 -6.07
N SER A 12 3.11 -1.32 -6.08
CA SER A 12 1.84 -1.39 -6.78
C SER A 12 0.71 -1.60 -5.76
N GLY A 13 -0.28 -0.71 -5.78
CA GLY A 13 -1.41 -0.77 -4.87
C GLY A 13 -2.38 -1.92 -5.17
N THR A 14 -3.33 -2.16 -4.28
CA THR A 14 -4.33 -3.24 -4.43
C THR A 14 -5.23 -3.10 -5.66
N SER A 15 -5.40 -1.88 -6.17
CA SER A 15 -6.14 -1.60 -7.41
C SER A 15 -5.42 -2.06 -8.69
N ALA A 16 -4.11 -2.37 -8.59
CA ALA A 16 -3.25 -2.76 -9.70
C ALA A 16 -3.35 -1.80 -10.91
N ASP A 17 -3.44 -0.50 -10.65
CA ASP A 17 -3.59 0.51 -11.70
C ASP A 17 -2.23 0.96 -12.25
N SER A 18 -1.25 1.10 -11.36
CA SER A 18 0.08 1.58 -11.69
C SER A 18 1.17 0.94 -10.84
N ILE A 19 2.39 1.04 -11.35
CA ILE A 19 3.62 0.89 -10.57
C ILE A 19 4.10 2.29 -10.25
N ASP A 20 4.16 2.61 -8.96
CA ASP A 20 4.60 3.90 -8.48
C ASP A 20 6.01 3.78 -7.91
N ALA A 21 6.92 4.60 -8.39
CA ALA A 21 8.30 4.69 -7.95
C ALA A 21 8.59 6.07 -7.41
N LEU A 22 9.24 6.14 -6.25
CA LEU A 22 9.58 7.37 -5.56
C LEU A 22 11.09 7.42 -5.33
N LEU A 23 11.71 8.51 -5.73
CA LEU A 23 13.12 8.80 -5.52
C LEU A 23 13.27 9.74 -4.34
N VAL A 24 14.02 9.32 -3.31
CA VAL A 24 14.08 9.99 -2.02
C VAL A 24 15.54 10.13 -1.55
N ASP A 25 15.87 11.28 -0.99
CA ASP A 25 17.12 11.54 -0.27
C ASP A 25 16.84 11.65 1.24
N PHE A 26 17.54 10.82 2.02
CA PHE A 26 17.47 10.80 3.49
C PHE A 26 18.68 11.45 4.16
N SER A 27 19.55 12.14 3.44
CA SER A 27 20.81 12.68 3.97
C SER A 27 20.66 13.65 5.14
N LYS A 28 19.58 14.40 5.22
CA LYS A 28 19.28 15.34 6.31
C LYS A 28 17.86 15.18 6.86
N SER A 29 16.91 15.13 5.97
CA SER A 29 15.49 14.95 6.23
C SER A 29 14.91 14.25 5.03
N ILE A 30 13.70 13.70 5.14
CA ILE A 30 13.06 13.09 3.98
C ILE A 30 12.81 14.15 2.91
N LYS A 31 13.52 14.02 1.80
CA LYS A 31 13.31 14.86 0.63
C LYS A 31 12.93 14.00 -0.55
N VAL A 32 11.68 14.12 -0.97
CA VAL A 32 11.24 13.52 -2.25
C VAL A 32 11.87 14.32 -3.38
N ILE A 33 12.72 13.66 -4.17
CA ILE A 33 13.37 14.26 -5.34
C ILE A 33 12.39 14.24 -6.51
N ASP A 34 11.81 13.08 -6.81
CA ASP A 34 10.86 12.93 -7.91
C ASP A 34 10.04 11.64 -7.77
N ARG A 35 8.99 11.54 -8.56
CA ARG A 35 8.13 10.38 -8.66
C ARG A 35 7.91 9.98 -10.11
N PHE A 36 7.67 8.70 -10.32
CA PHE A 36 7.31 8.13 -11.60
C PHE A 36 6.20 7.12 -11.42
N SER A 37 5.14 7.24 -12.20
CA SER A 37 4.02 6.30 -12.19
C SER A 37 3.87 5.71 -13.58
N LYS A 38 3.83 4.39 -13.68
CA LYS A 38 3.63 3.66 -14.92
C LYS A 38 2.37 2.83 -14.85
N LYS A 39 1.42 3.13 -15.72
CA LYS A 39 0.17 2.37 -15.81
C LYS A 39 0.45 0.89 -16.11
N ILE A 40 -0.19 0.00 -15.36
CA ILE A 40 -0.16 -1.43 -15.63
C ILE A 40 -1.07 -1.72 -16.83
N PRO A 41 -0.59 -2.45 -17.85
CA PRO A 41 -1.43 -2.81 -18.99
C PRO A 41 -2.67 -3.59 -18.56
N LYS A 42 -3.80 -3.33 -19.21
CA LYS A 42 -5.08 -3.97 -18.86
C LYS A 42 -4.99 -5.51 -18.80
N ALA A 43 -4.34 -6.13 -19.78
CA ALA A 43 -4.16 -7.57 -19.82
C ALA A 43 -3.36 -8.12 -18.62
N VAL A 44 -2.38 -7.37 -18.11
CA VAL A 44 -1.62 -7.73 -16.90
C VAL A 44 -2.48 -7.54 -15.65
N LYS A 45 -3.22 -6.45 -15.58
CA LYS A 45 -4.17 -6.18 -14.49
C LYS A 45 -5.25 -7.27 -14.40
N ASP A 46 -5.82 -7.68 -15.52
CA ASP A 46 -6.84 -8.73 -15.55
C ASP A 46 -6.26 -10.06 -15.02
N LYS A 47 -5.04 -10.43 -15.40
CA LYS A 47 -4.34 -11.62 -14.86
C LYS A 47 -4.05 -11.50 -13.36
N ILE A 48 -3.70 -10.31 -12.85
CA ILE A 48 -3.52 -10.07 -11.41
C ILE A 48 -4.82 -10.36 -10.67
N PHE A 49 -5.95 -9.80 -11.14
CA PHE A 49 -7.25 -10.04 -10.50
C PHE A 49 -7.71 -11.49 -10.61
N GLU A 50 -7.36 -12.19 -11.69
CA GLU A 50 -7.61 -13.62 -11.78
C GLU A 50 -6.93 -14.40 -10.64
N LEU A 51 -5.67 -14.07 -10.32
CA LEU A 51 -4.94 -14.67 -9.18
C LEU A 51 -5.52 -14.26 -7.81
N VAL A 52 -5.95 -13.01 -7.68
CA VAL A 52 -6.48 -12.47 -6.41
C VAL A 52 -7.84 -13.07 -6.07
N LEU A 53 -8.75 -13.13 -7.05
CA LEU A 53 -10.16 -13.47 -6.83
C LEU A 53 -10.42 -14.98 -6.85
N ASN A 54 -9.62 -15.75 -7.59
CA ASN A 54 -9.86 -17.17 -7.75
C ASN A 54 -9.00 -18.01 -6.80
N LYS A 55 -9.60 -18.43 -5.69
CA LYS A 55 -8.91 -19.24 -4.66
C LYS A 55 -8.50 -20.65 -5.15
N LYS A 56 -9.16 -21.19 -6.17
CA LYS A 56 -8.94 -22.54 -6.73
C LYS A 56 -8.46 -22.50 -8.19
N LEU A 57 -7.68 -21.49 -8.55
CA LEU A 57 -7.22 -21.29 -9.92
C LEU A 57 -6.33 -22.47 -10.38
N PRO A 58 -6.67 -23.16 -11.47
CA PRO A 58 -5.79 -24.16 -12.05
C PRO A 58 -4.44 -23.55 -12.42
N ASN A 59 -3.36 -24.30 -12.21
CA ASN A 59 -1.99 -23.87 -12.49
C ASN A 59 -1.58 -22.54 -11.81
N PHE A 60 -2.11 -22.27 -10.61
CA PHE A 60 -1.83 -21.04 -9.86
C PHE A 60 -0.33 -20.72 -9.80
N ALA A 61 0.50 -21.69 -9.42
CA ALA A 61 1.95 -21.49 -9.29
C ALA A 61 2.62 -21.08 -10.62
N LYS A 62 2.19 -21.67 -11.75
CA LYS A 62 2.71 -21.31 -13.07
C LYS A 62 2.31 -19.88 -13.45
N LYS A 63 1.04 -19.54 -13.29
CA LYS A 63 0.52 -18.17 -13.57
C LYS A 63 1.15 -17.12 -12.66
N GLN A 64 1.32 -17.45 -11.38
CA GLN A 64 2.01 -16.58 -10.42
C GLN A 64 3.43 -16.29 -10.87
N LYS A 65 4.21 -17.33 -11.21
CA LYS A 65 5.61 -17.16 -11.67
C LYS A 65 5.71 -16.33 -12.95
N GLU A 66 4.81 -16.54 -13.90
CA GLU A 66 4.74 -15.72 -15.12
C GLU A 66 4.49 -14.25 -14.80
N LEU A 67 3.50 -13.96 -13.96
CA LEU A 67 3.18 -12.59 -13.55
C LEU A 67 4.25 -11.96 -12.67
N ASP A 68 4.93 -12.75 -11.85
CA ASP A 68 6.06 -12.31 -11.04
C ASP A 68 7.16 -11.71 -11.93
N SER A 69 7.54 -12.43 -13.00
CA SER A 69 8.53 -11.95 -13.98
C SER A 69 8.04 -10.71 -14.75
N ILE A 70 6.78 -10.71 -15.21
CA ILE A 70 6.21 -9.54 -15.93
C ILE A 70 6.23 -8.29 -15.04
N LEU A 71 5.85 -8.42 -13.79
CA LEU A 71 5.85 -7.29 -12.84
C LEU A 71 7.28 -6.87 -12.47
N GLY A 72 8.19 -7.82 -12.28
CA GLY A 72 9.60 -7.53 -12.07
C GLY A 72 10.19 -6.69 -13.21
N GLU A 73 9.86 -7.05 -14.46
CA GLU A 73 10.29 -6.28 -15.62
C GLU A 73 9.68 -4.87 -15.67
N LEU A 74 8.39 -4.73 -15.38
CA LEU A 74 7.71 -3.44 -15.32
C LEU A 74 8.29 -2.54 -14.22
N ILE A 75 8.58 -3.10 -13.05
CA ILE A 75 9.22 -2.41 -11.93
C ILE A 75 10.62 -1.94 -12.34
N GLY A 76 11.46 -2.84 -12.84
CA GLY A 76 12.84 -2.51 -13.26
C GLY A 76 12.87 -1.41 -14.32
N LYS A 77 11.98 -1.49 -15.32
CA LYS A 77 11.82 -0.45 -16.35
C LYS A 77 11.37 0.89 -15.75
N SER A 78 10.46 0.88 -14.78
CA SER A 78 9.97 2.10 -14.11
C SER A 78 11.08 2.79 -13.32
N VAL A 79 11.87 2.02 -12.58
CA VAL A 79 13.04 2.51 -11.84
C VAL A 79 14.07 3.13 -12.80
N ASN A 80 14.42 2.42 -13.88
CA ASN A 80 15.36 2.95 -14.86
C ASN A 80 14.88 4.24 -15.52
N GLN A 81 13.59 4.36 -15.79
CA GLN A 81 13.00 5.60 -16.32
C GLN A 81 13.07 6.75 -15.31
N LEU A 82 12.81 6.49 -14.04
CA LEU A 82 12.92 7.50 -12.97
C LEU A 82 14.36 8.00 -12.83
N ILE A 83 15.34 7.11 -12.82
CA ILE A 83 16.77 7.42 -12.75
C ILE A 83 17.19 8.25 -13.97
N LYS A 84 16.82 7.80 -15.19
CA LYS A 84 17.14 8.49 -16.43
C LYS A 84 16.54 9.90 -16.48
N LYS A 85 15.27 10.05 -16.09
CA LYS A 85 14.56 11.34 -16.04
C LYS A 85 15.29 12.35 -15.17
N ASN A 86 15.85 11.91 -14.05
CA ASN A 86 16.51 12.77 -13.07
C ASN A 86 18.03 12.86 -13.29
N LYS A 87 18.59 12.21 -14.32
CA LYS A 87 20.02 12.18 -14.63
C LYS A 87 20.89 11.76 -13.43
N ILE A 88 20.39 10.85 -12.59
CA ILE A 88 21.09 10.34 -11.42
C ILE A 88 21.99 9.19 -11.81
N ASP A 89 23.21 9.20 -11.29
CA ASP A 89 24.10 8.03 -11.40
C ASP A 89 23.52 6.89 -10.54
N LYS A 90 23.36 5.72 -11.13
CA LYS A 90 22.87 4.53 -10.46
C LYS A 90 23.68 4.16 -9.22
N GLN A 91 24.98 4.44 -9.22
CA GLN A 91 25.89 4.18 -8.11
C GLN A 91 25.57 5.05 -6.87
N MET A 92 24.88 6.16 -7.06
CA MET A 92 24.41 7.00 -5.95
C MET A 92 23.18 6.45 -5.25
N VAL A 93 22.44 5.52 -5.89
CA VAL A 93 21.23 4.90 -5.31
C VAL A 93 21.66 3.71 -4.46
N LYS A 94 21.52 3.80 -3.15
CA LYS A 94 21.95 2.77 -2.21
C LYS A 94 21.14 1.48 -2.31
N ALA A 95 19.84 1.59 -2.47
CA ALA A 95 18.96 0.45 -2.65
C ALA A 95 17.60 0.84 -3.26
N ILE A 96 16.92 -0.16 -3.81
CA ILE A 96 15.52 -0.13 -4.19
C ILE A 96 14.73 -0.91 -3.15
N GLY A 97 13.77 -0.28 -2.49
CA GLY A 97 12.76 -0.95 -1.67
C GLY A 97 11.59 -1.37 -2.55
N SER A 98 11.44 -2.65 -2.84
CA SER A 98 10.36 -3.17 -3.70
C SER A 98 9.31 -3.91 -2.87
N HIS A 99 8.12 -3.33 -2.76
CA HIS A 99 6.98 -4.00 -2.14
C HIS A 99 6.36 -5.04 -3.08
N GLY A 100 6.42 -4.81 -4.39
CA GLY A 100 5.71 -5.61 -5.38
C GLY A 100 4.18 -5.40 -5.35
N GLN A 101 3.44 -6.37 -5.90
CA GLN A 101 1.98 -6.42 -5.95
C GLN A 101 1.47 -7.50 -5.02
N THR A 102 0.61 -7.14 -4.07
CA THR A 102 -0.03 -8.11 -3.19
C THR A 102 -1.06 -8.94 -3.94
N ILE A 103 -0.94 -10.26 -3.88
CA ILE A 103 -1.86 -11.23 -4.48
C ILE A 103 -2.75 -11.88 -3.43
N LYS A 104 -2.17 -12.23 -2.29
CA LYS A 104 -2.89 -12.82 -1.16
C LYS A 104 -2.36 -12.25 0.14
N HIS A 105 -3.25 -12.04 1.10
CA HIS A 105 -2.91 -11.61 2.43
C HIS A 105 -3.92 -12.19 3.41
N SER A 106 -3.46 -12.58 4.58
CA SER A 106 -4.27 -12.98 5.72
C SER A 106 -3.57 -12.53 6.98
N SER A 107 -4.26 -11.73 7.75
CA SER A 107 -3.84 -11.24 9.06
C SER A 107 -4.35 -12.12 10.21
N SER A 108 -4.77 -13.34 9.92
CA SER A 108 -5.18 -14.32 10.94
C SER A 108 -4.02 -14.59 11.92
N ARG A 109 -4.25 -14.35 13.21
CA ARG A 109 -3.23 -14.58 14.26
C ARG A 109 -2.68 -16.00 14.29
N LYS A 110 -3.49 -17.00 13.89
CA LYS A 110 -3.05 -18.41 13.87
C LYS A 110 -2.13 -18.70 12.70
N ASN A 111 -2.41 -18.13 11.53
CA ASN A 111 -1.67 -18.38 10.31
C ASN A 111 -1.55 -17.09 9.49
N PRO A 112 -0.73 -16.12 9.92
CA PRO A 112 -0.49 -14.92 9.14
C PRO A 112 0.22 -15.28 7.84
N PHE A 113 -0.22 -14.70 6.75
CA PHE A 113 0.32 -15.00 5.42
C PHE A 113 0.23 -13.80 4.51
N SER A 114 1.28 -13.56 3.74
CA SER A 114 1.27 -12.50 2.74
C SER A 114 2.11 -12.89 1.53
N LEU A 115 1.54 -12.75 0.35
CA LEU A 115 2.20 -13.05 -0.93
C LEU A 115 2.21 -11.81 -1.81
N GLN A 116 3.40 -11.34 -2.12
CA GLN A 116 3.66 -10.31 -3.11
C GLN A 116 4.38 -10.91 -4.31
N ILE A 117 4.15 -10.34 -5.49
CA ILE A 117 4.84 -10.67 -6.73
C ILE A 117 5.48 -9.43 -7.35
N GLY A 118 6.51 -9.65 -8.17
CA GLY A 118 7.35 -8.62 -8.78
C GLY A 118 8.82 -8.97 -8.57
N ASP A 119 9.31 -9.98 -9.30
CA ASP A 119 10.62 -10.64 -9.20
C ASP A 119 11.76 -9.66 -8.86
N PRO A 120 12.27 -9.67 -7.61
CA PRO A 120 13.30 -8.74 -7.17
C PRO A 120 14.66 -9.00 -7.83
N GLU A 121 14.95 -10.25 -8.21
CA GLU A 121 16.19 -10.57 -8.89
C GLU A 121 16.19 -10.03 -10.34
N LEU A 122 15.04 -10.08 -11.00
CA LEU A 122 14.90 -9.45 -12.31
C LEU A 122 15.00 -7.92 -12.22
N VAL A 123 14.42 -7.31 -11.19
CA VAL A 123 14.58 -5.88 -10.90
C VAL A 123 16.06 -5.54 -10.69
N ARG A 124 16.77 -6.31 -9.86
CA ARG A 124 18.22 -6.15 -9.60
C ARG A 124 19.02 -6.28 -10.91
N LYS A 125 18.74 -7.29 -11.72
CA LYS A 125 19.42 -7.53 -12.99
C LYS A 125 19.23 -6.37 -13.98
N LEU A 126 18.03 -5.82 -14.08
CA LEU A 126 17.70 -4.73 -14.99
C LEU A 126 18.26 -3.38 -14.53
N THR A 127 18.33 -3.14 -13.24
CA THR A 127 18.75 -1.85 -12.69
C THR A 127 20.22 -1.79 -12.34
N GLY A 128 20.81 -2.92 -11.95
CA GLY A 128 22.16 -2.99 -11.39
C GLY A 128 22.23 -2.52 -9.92
N ILE A 129 21.09 -2.28 -9.27
CA ILE A 129 20.99 -1.72 -7.91
C ILE A 129 20.52 -2.82 -6.95
N LYS A 130 21.02 -2.78 -5.71
CA LYS A 130 20.55 -3.66 -4.62
C LYS A 130 19.05 -3.50 -4.41
N VAL A 131 18.32 -4.63 -4.32
CA VAL A 131 16.87 -4.65 -4.06
C VAL A 131 16.61 -5.20 -2.67
N VAL A 132 15.83 -4.48 -1.88
CA VAL A 132 15.27 -4.91 -0.60
C VAL A 132 13.79 -5.19 -0.80
N TYR A 133 13.35 -6.37 -0.40
CA TYR A 133 11.99 -6.86 -0.63
C TYR A 133 11.52 -7.77 0.50
N GLY A 134 10.32 -8.32 0.40
CA GLY A 134 9.80 -9.27 1.37
C GLY A 134 9.45 -8.64 2.72
N PHE A 135 9.10 -7.36 2.77
CA PHE A 135 8.83 -6.62 4.00
C PHE A 135 7.77 -7.29 4.88
N ARG A 136 6.66 -7.73 4.26
CA ARG A 136 5.55 -8.37 4.97
C ARG A 136 5.91 -9.76 5.46
N GLN A 137 6.62 -10.55 4.64
CA GLN A 137 7.11 -11.87 5.01
C GLN A 137 8.13 -11.78 6.14
N SER A 138 9.00 -10.77 6.10
CA SER A 138 9.99 -10.53 7.16
C SER A 138 9.31 -10.18 8.48
N ASP A 139 8.28 -9.34 8.45
CA ASP A 139 7.48 -9.00 9.62
C ASP A 139 6.80 -10.24 10.22
N ILE A 140 6.15 -11.05 9.39
CA ILE A 140 5.52 -12.32 9.80
C ILE A 140 6.54 -13.27 10.41
N ALA A 141 7.71 -13.42 9.79
CA ALA A 141 8.78 -14.28 10.29
C ALA A 141 9.29 -13.84 11.67
N ASN A 142 9.14 -12.56 12.01
CA ASN A 142 9.48 -12.00 13.31
C ASN A 142 8.28 -11.92 14.28
N GLY A 143 7.18 -12.61 13.98
CA GLY A 143 6.00 -12.71 14.84
C GLY A 143 4.99 -11.58 14.65
N GLY A 144 5.13 -10.76 13.60
CA GLY A 144 4.13 -9.78 13.17
C GLY A 144 3.03 -10.40 12.29
N MET A 145 2.18 -9.54 11.78
CA MET A 145 1.01 -9.92 10.97
C MET A 145 1.18 -9.59 9.48
N GLY A 146 2.30 -8.96 9.11
CA GLY A 146 2.57 -8.52 7.75
C GLY A 146 1.85 -7.24 7.34
N ALA A 147 0.97 -6.72 8.19
CA ALA A 147 0.28 -5.44 8.02
C ALA A 147 -0.33 -4.96 9.35
N PRO A 148 -0.47 -3.63 9.54
CA PRO A 148 0.06 -2.56 8.71
C PRO A 148 1.57 -2.35 8.95
N LEU A 149 2.32 -1.93 7.91
CA LEU A 149 3.75 -1.60 8.05
C LEU A 149 4.03 -0.09 8.14
N THR A 150 3.11 0.73 7.65
CA THR A 150 3.23 2.20 7.62
C THR A 150 3.33 2.86 8.99
N PRO A 151 2.73 2.33 10.09
CA PRO A 151 2.87 2.93 11.41
C PRO A 151 4.31 3.09 11.89
N ALA A 152 5.21 2.16 11.55
CA ALA A 152 6.63 2.27 11.88
C ALA A 152 7.27 3.50 11.23
N PHE A 153 7.00 3.72 9.95
CA PHE A 153 7.46 4.89 9.21
C PHE A 153 6.83 6.18 9.76
N HIS A 154 5.54 6.18 10.02
CA HIS A 154 4.85 7.36 10.57
C HIS A 154 5.43 7.74 11.94
N ASN A 155 5.72 6.74 12.77
CA ASN A 155 6.30 6.98 14.08
C ASN A 155 7.71 7.61 13.98
N GLU A 156 8.56 7.09 13.12
CA GLU A 156 9.92 7.57 12.95
C GLU A 156 9.98 9.01 12.43
N TYR A 157 9.12 9.34 11.46
CA TYR A 157 9.25 10.58 10.71
C TYR A 157 8.18 11.63 11.00
N LEU A 158 7.05 11.25 11.58
CA LEU A 158 5.90 12.14 11.78
C LEU A 158 5.52 12.30 13.25
N SER A 159 6.13 11.54 14.17
CA SER A 159 5.89 11.71 15.59
C SER A 159 6.57 12.99 16.11
N GLN A 160 5.99 13.56 17.13
CA GLN A 160 6.55 14.72 17.83
C GLN A 160 6.21 14.63 19.31
N ALA A 161 7.20 14.80 20.16
CA ALA A 161 6.99 14.78 21.61
C ALA A 161 5.89 15.75 22.05
N LYS A 162 5.01 15.30 22.94
CA LYS A 162 3.88 16.06 23.49
C LYS A 162 2.78 16.45 22.50
N VAL A 163 2.85 15.94 21.24
CA VAL A 163 1.81 16.19 20.22
C VAL A 163 1.14 14.89 19.84
N ASN A 164 -0.17 14.79 20.05
CA ASN A 164 -0.97 13.67 19.54
C ASN A 164 -1.33 13.93 18.07
N ARG A 165 -1.04 12.97 17.21
CA ARG A 165 -1.38 13.04 15.78
C ARG A 165 -2.14 11.79 15.35
N ALA A 166 -3.06 11.96 14.41
CA ALA A 166 -3.66 10.89 13.65
C ALA A 166 -3.28 11.07 12.17
N ILE A 167 -2.64 10.06 11.61
CA ILE A 167 -2.35 10.01 10.18
C ILE A 167 -3.40 9.13 9.54
N VAL A 168 -4.25 9.70 8.71
CA VAL A 168 -5.33 8.99 8.02
C VAL A 168 -4.98 8.83 6.56
N ASN A 169 -4.97 7.58 6.09
CA ASN A 169 -4.80 7.24 4.68
C ASN A 169 -6.13 6.73 4.13
N ILE A 170 -6.67 7.45 3.13
CA ILE A 170 -7.94 7.12 2.48
C ILE A 170 -7.64 6.53 1.11
N GLY A 171 -7.47 5.21 1.07
CA GLY A 171 -7.35 4.41 -0.15
C GLY A 171 -8.65 3.66 -0.44
N GLY A 172 -8.58 2.51 -1.11
CA GLY A 172 -9.73 1.60 -1.24
C GLY A 172 -10.29 1.20 0.13
N ILE A 173 -9.38 0.92 1.06
CA ILE A 173 -9.63 0.79 2.50
C ILE A 173 -8.98 2.00 3.19
N THR A 174 -9.67 2.56 4.18
CA THR A 174 -9.15 3.64 5.02
C THR A 174 -8.44 3.06 6.22
N ASN A 175 -7.22 3.52 6.49
CA ASN A 175 -6.48 3.16 7.69
C ASN A 175 -6.01 4.40 8.46
N VAL A 176 -5.73 4.22 9.72
CA VAL A 176 -5.26 5.27 10.62
C VAL A 176 -4.01 4.81 11.36
N THR A 177 -3.11 5.74 11.59
CA THR A 177 -2.03 5.60 12.56
C THR A 177 -2.17 6.68 13.63
N LEU A 178 -2.25 6.28 14.88
CA LEU A 178 -2.21 7.20 16.03
C LEU A 178 -0.77 7.30 16.51
N LEU A 179 -0.29 8.53 16.56
CA LEU A 179 1.03 8.90 17.06
C LEU A 179 0.82 9.69 18.36
N PRO A 180 0.79 9.03 19.53
CA PRO A 180 0.65 9.73 20.80
C PRO A 180 1.95 10.48 21.10
N GLY A 181 1.85 11.67 21.69
CA GLY A 181 3.00 12.44 22.15
C GLY A 181 3.80 11.75 23.26
N LYS A 182 3.20 10.76 23.91
CA LYS A 182 3.80 9.78 24.81
C LYS A 182 3.06 8.46 24.66
N GLY A 183 3.78 7.35 24.66
CA GLY A 183 3.19 6.00 24.56
C GLY A 183 3.45 5.31 23.22
N LYS A 184 2.73 4.23 22.99
CA LYS A 184 2.91 3.38 21.80
C LYS A 184 2.14 3.90 20.60
N THR A 185 2.77 3.90 19.44
CA THR A 185 2.09 4.10 18.15
C THR A 185 1.15 2.94 17.88
N LEU A 186 -0.06 3.25 17.44
CA LEU A 186 -1.08 2.29 17.05
C LEU A 186 -1.47 2.53 15.60
N GLY A 187 -1.78 1.46 14.86
CA GLY A 187 -2.28 1.59 13.49
C GLY A 187 -3.20 0.43 13.14
N TRP A 188 -4.30 0.74 12.45
CA TRP A 188 -5.30 -0.26 12.01
C TRP A 188 -6.13 0.24 10.84
N ASP A 189 -6.84 -0.68 10.19
CA ASP A 189 -7.84 -0.35 9.18
C ASP A 189 -9.13 0.11 9.86
N ILE A 190 -9.67 1.25 9.41
CA ILE A 190 -10.95 1.78 9.91
C ILE A 190 -12.12 1.12 9.19
N GLY A 191 -11.96 0.90 7.86
CA GLY A 191 -13.02 0.34 7.02
C GLY A 191 -12.92 0.81 5.57
N PRO A 192 -14.00 0.64 4.79
CA PRO A 192 -14.04 1.05 3.40
C PRO A 192 -13.76 2.55 3.24
N GLY A 193 -12.95 2.87 2.24
CA GLY A 193 -12.67 4.23 1.81
C GLY A 193 -13.22 4.49 0.40
N ASN A 194 -12.33 4.76 -0.54
CA ASN A 194 -12.70 5.07 -1.93
C ASN A 194 -13.42 3.94 -2.65
N CYS A 195 -13.28 2.69 -2.21
CA CYS A 195 -13.89 1.55 -2.91
C CYS A 195 -15.41 1.69 -3.05
N PHE A 196 -16.10 2.22 -2.05
CA PHE A 196 -17.55 2.44 -2.12
C PHE A 196 -17.89 3.63 -3.02
N ILE A 197 -17.11 4.70 -2.94
CA ILE A 197 -17.30 5.88 -3.80
C ILE A 197 -17.11 5.48 -5.27
N ASP A 198 -16.03 4.79 -5.58
CA ASP A 198 -15.71 4.35 -6.93
C ASP A 198 -16.74 3.37 -7.48
N GLN A 199 -17.22 2.45 -6.64
CA GLN A 199 -18.29 1.52 -7.03
C GLN A 199 -19.60 2.25 -7.30
N ALA A 200 -19.99 3.21 -6.46
CA ALA A 200 -21.16 4.04 -6.68
C ALA A 200 -21.06 4.83 -7.99
N VAL A 201 -19.89 5.43 -8.27
CA VAL A 201 -19.65 6.15 -9.52
C VAL A 201 -19.77 5.22 -10.73
N LYS A 202 -19.19 4.03 -10.67
CA LYS A 202 -19.34 3.03 -11.74
C LYS A 202 -20.80 2.70 -11.99
N ASN A 203 -21.57 2.48 -10.93
CA ASN A 203 -22.99 2.13 -11.03
C ASN A 203 -23.80 3.26 -11.68
N VAL A 204 -23.69 4.50 -11.15
CA VAL A 204 -24.50 5.64 -11.66
C VAL A 204 -24.07 6.12 -13.04
N THR A 205 -22.88 5.75 -13.49
CA THR A 205 -22.38 6.11 -14.82
C THR A 205 -22.36 4.93 -15.82
N ASN A 206 -22.96 3.80 -15.45
CA ASN A 206 -22.93 2.57 -16.26
C ASN A 206 -21.48 2.21 -16.70
N GLY A 207 -20.52 2.32 -15.77
CA GLY A 207 -19.10 2.00 -16.00
C GLY A 207 -18.30 3.04 -16.78
N LYS A 208 -18.92 4.14 -17.23
CA LYS A 208 -18.23 5.20 -18.01
C LYS A 208 -17.18 5.94 -17.21
N LYS A 209 -17.34 6.05 -15.89
CA LYS A 209 -16.37 6.66 -14.97
C LYS A 209 -15.94 5.64 -13.92
N GLN A 210 -14.68 5.72 -13.51
CA GLN A 210 -14.11 4.81 -12.51
C GLN A 210 -14.06 5.43 -11.12
N PHE A 211 -14.09 6.75 -11.00
CA PHE A 211 -14.06 7.52 -9.76
C PHE A 211 -14.73 8.88 -9.94
N ASP A 212 -15.07 9.56 -8.84
CA ASP A 212 -15.67 10.90 -8.85
C ASP A 212 -14.59 11.98 -8.95
N ASN A 213 -14.28 12.38 -10.19
CA ASN A 213 -13.27 13.38 -10.43
C ASN A 213 -13.67 14.72 -9.80
N LYS A 214 -12.84 15.24 -8.89
CA LYS A 214 -13.05 16.49 -8.14
C LYS A 214 -14.36 16.52 -7.31
N GLY A 215 -14.95 15.38 -6.99
CA GLY A 215 -16.19 15.32 -6.21
C GLY A 215 -17.42 15.92 -6.93
N ILE A 216 -17.44 15.91 -8.28
CA ILE A 216 -18.52 16.54 -9.07
C ILE A 216 -19.86 15.86 -8.83
N LEU A 217 -19.88 14.53 -8.71
CA LEU A 217 -21.12 13.79 -8.45
C LEU A 217 -21.54 13.96 -6.97
N ALA A 218 -20.60 13.89 -6.05
CA ALA A 218 -20.86 14.08 -4.62
C ALA A 218 -21.52 15.42 -4.33
N ARG A 219 -21.09 16.51 -4.98
CA ARG A 219 -21.68 17.86 -4.82
C ARG A 219 -23.13 17.98 -5.31
N LYS A 220 -23.59 17.04 -6.12
CA LYS A 220 -24.97 16.97 -6.60
C LYS A 220 -25.87 16.14 -5.68
N GLY A 221 -25.32 15.52 -4.64
CA GLY A 221 -26.05 14.70 -3.69
C GLY A 221 -27.03 15.54 -2.87
N ASN A 222 -28.11 14.90 -2.41
CA ASN A 222 -29.04 15.48 -1.47
C ASN A 222 -28.55 15.23 -0.04
N PRO A 223 -28.22 16.30 0.76
CA PRO A 223 -27.70 16.13 2.12
C PRO A 223 -28.64 15.36 3.05
N GLN A 224 -29.97 15.54 2.93
CA GLN A 224 -30.95 14.86 3.77
C GLN A 224 -31.00 13.35 3.53
N VAL A 225 -30.95 12.93 2.26
CA VAL A 225 -30.89 11.51 1.87
C VAL A 225 -29.58 10.90 2.34
N MET A 226 -28.47 11.65 2.25
CA MET A 226 -27.15 11.22 2.70
C MET A 226 -27.14 11.00 4.22
N GLU A 227 -27.68 11.90 5.00
CA GLU A 227 -27.70 11.80 6.46
C GLU A 227 -28.47 10.56 6.92
N ASN A 228 -29.66 10.29 6.37
CA ASN A 228 -30.44 9.11 6.66
C ASN A 228 -29.73 7.82 6.27
N THR A 229 -29.06 7.82 5.12
CA THR A 229 -28.28 6.69 4.65
C THR A 229 -27.09 6.40 5.57
N ILE A 230 -26.36 7.44 6.00
CA ILE A 230 -25.25 7.32 6.95
C ILE A 230 -25.75 6.76 8.28
N LYS A 231 -26.83 7.28 8.85
CA LYS A 231 -27.42 6.78 10.10
C LYS A 231 -27.75 5.29 9.98
N LYS A 232 -28.41 4.88 8.89
CA LYS A 232 -28.74 3.47 8.63
C LYS A 232 -27.49 2.60 8.48
N PHE A 233 -26.46 3.11 7.82
CA PHE A 233 -25.20 2.39 7.60
C PHE A 233 -24.44 2.21 8.92
N LEU A 234 -24.31 3.27 9.71
CA LEU A 234 -23.64 3.25 11.01
C LEU A 234 -24.34 2.37 12.05
N SER A 235 -25.64 2.10 11.88
CA SER A 235 -26.40 1.19 12.76
C SER A 235 -26.18 -0.30 12.43
N THR A 236 -25.47 -0.62 11.36
CA THR A 236 -25.16 -2.02 11.00
C THR A 236 -24.14 -2.63 11.96
N SER A 237 -24.18 -3.96 12.12
CA SER A 237 -23.23 -4.70 12.97
C SER A 237 -21.77 -4.48 12.57
N TYR A 238 -21.51 -4.12 11.32
CA TYR A 238 -20.19 -3.77 10.84
C TYR A 238 -19.54 -2.63 11.64
N PHE A 239 -20.32 -1.61 12.03
CA PHE A 239 -19.80 -0.45 12.79
C PHE A 239 -19.97 -0.58 14.30
N ASN A 240 -20.73 -1.56 14.79
CA ASN A 240 -20.90 -1.79 16.22
C ASN A 240 -19.62 -2.24 16.92
N CYS A 241 -18.61 -2.62 16.15
CA CYS A 241 -17.33 -3.09 16.64
C CYS A 241 -16.18 -2.39 15.88
N LEU A 242 -16.01 -1.10 16.09
CA LEU A 242 -15.06 -0.23 15.36
C LEU A 242 -13.61 -0.70 15.35
N LEU A 243 -13.22 -1.55 16.31
CA LEU A 243 -11.88 -2.13 16.39
C LEU A 243 -11.80 -3.58 15.87
N TYR A 244 -12.92 -4.17 15.44
CA TYR A 244 -13.03 -5.60 15.12
C TYR A 244 -13.73 -5.90 13.80
N THR A 245 -13.95 -4.89 12.97
CA THR A 245 -14.75 -5.01 11.74
C THR A 245 -13.96 -5.49 10.52
N SER A 246 -12.64 -5.53 10.61
CA SER A 246 -11.77 -6.18 9.62
C SER A 246 -10.79 -7.09 10.34
N ASP A 247 -10.22 -8.05 9.65
CA ASP A 247 -9.14 -8.90 10.20
C ASP A 247 -7.95 -8.06 10.73
N ALA A 248 -7.76 -6.86 10.18
CA ALA A 248 -6.77 -5.90 10.65
C ALA A 248 -7.22 -5.15 11.90
N ALA A 249 -8.52 -5.04 12.13
CA ALA A 249 -9.07 -4.39 13.33
C ALA A 249 -9.00 -5.28 14.58
N ASP A 250 -8.94 -6.57 14.42
CA ASP A 250 -8.62 -7.50 15.52
C ASP A 250 -7.22 -7.28 16.06
N GLU A 251 -6.44 -6.52 15.35
CA GLU A 251 -5.07 -6.26 15.65
C GLU A 251 -4.92 -4.85 16.16
N ARG A 252 -4.91 -4.72 17.45
CA ARG A 252 -4.29 -3.60 18.12
C ARG A 252 -2.80 -3.63 17.76
N SER A 253 -2.51 -3.30 16.49
CA SER A 253 -1.16 -3.28 15.97
C SER A 253 -0.40 -2.17 16.66
N SER A 254 0.28 -2.48 17.74
CA SER A 254 1.28 -1.59 18.30
C SER A 254 2.60 -1.88 17.60
N VAL A 255 3.22 -0.86 17.02
CA VAL A 255 4.58 -0.95 16.51
C VAL A 255 5.53 -0.79 17.69
N ASP A 256 6.26 -1.84 18.02
CA ASP A 256 7.38 -1.73 18.92
C ASP A 256 8.58 -1.17 18.16
N LEU A 257 9.07 -0.01 18.58
CA LEU A 257 10.21 0.69 18.00
C LEU A 257 11.52 -0.11 18.05
N GLY A 258 11.56 -1.19 18.81
CA GLY A 258 12.69 -2.12 18.81
C GLY A 258 12.79 -3.00 17.58
N GLY A 259 11.92 -2.83 16.58
CA GLY A 259 11.89 -3.64 15.34
C GLY A 259 11.47 -5.10 15.57
N ARG A 260 10.88 -5.40 16.72
CA ARG A 260 10.63 -6.78 17.14
C ARG A 260 9.16 -7.19 17.17
N ARG A 261 8.20 -6.28 17.05
CA ARG A 261 6.77 -6.66 16.95
C ARG A 261 5.94 -5.53 16.36
N ILE A 262 5.24 -5.84 15.30
CA ILE A 262 3.95 -5.22 14.98
C ILE A 262 2.93 -6.09 15.71
N ILE A 263 2.33 -5.59 16.75
CA ILE A 263 1.26 -6.27 17.49
C ILE A 263 -0.04 -5.63 17.09
#